data_87e427e9e8eb48deea69e5451bde3073
#
_entry.id   87e427e9e8eb48deea69e5451bde3073
#
_cell.length_a   1.000
_cell.length_b   1.000
_cell.length_c   1.000
_cell.angle_alpha   90.00
_cell.angle_beta   90.00
_cell.angle_gamma   90.00
#
_symmetry.space_group_name_H-M   'P 1'
#
loop_
_entity.id
_entity.type
_entity.pdbx_description
1 polymer ?
#
loop_
_entity_poly.entity_id
_entity_poly.type
_entity_poly.pdbx_seq_one_letter_code
_entity_poly.pdbx_strand_id
1 'polypeptide(L)'
;MSDRSSHLLVWDSNADPPSGEVVCSWNGYSESGQLTSLLRHVDEHADEIRERYLSWVDDLGMRWVGRRRVVDRLKVRGTGFSVWWMTSVFEKSFVDAPTMARMARIFALDAILEERSPSKVLLVSDLPDVRRSIRRLCRLHGISFRVRRAGEEAVGVRMRRLAGRVLPAPLRAGWALLLFFTQSRPAAKSRPTRWQDGPDSILMVSCFGQMTVEEVMAGEFETRYWAGLRRVLEDEGMMPNWLHYFVSSPTVPDLAEAVDLLGHIESKSDGREAHALLESYLTPRAVLRVAVRWLRLVPSTIALQALGGRSFGPSIHSVLWPLACRQWRDDLRGARSVHNLIWLGLFYAACADLPRQNRGIYLCEGAYWEHAFIHAWRANGHGELIGVPHATVHHWDVRYLNYAEGRGGEGPLALQKPDRLVKNNVTAGVAFEAMGLDSRSIVECESLRYNYLLGLPASAPEERAFPLSVLVLGEMRRSVTVAMLSQLAEVVGHIDMSVTLKPHPISPIDLGMFPTLDLQTVDRPLAEVLPAFEVAIASHATTAGVEAYVAGLRVLIWLDPRDLNLSDLRGVVGVNFVSGPEDLARELGDAVPTGTRPSAPSEFFCLDAGLPRWRRLLAERSA
;
A
#
# COMPACT_ATOMS: atom_id res chain seq x y z
N MET A 1 3.78 17.07 -44.46
CA MET A 1 3.32 15.66 -44.48
C MET A 1 4.30 14.91 -43.58
N SER A 2 3.92 14.70 -42.33
CA SER A 2 4.72 14.00 -41.30
C SER A 2 4.79 12.52 -41.70
N ASP A 3 6.00 12.01 -41.80
CA ASP A 3 6.29 10.60 -42.05
C ASP A 3 5.69 9.78 -40.89
N ARG A 4 4.50 9.21 -41.10
CA ARG A 4 3.87 8.31 -40.12
C ARG A 4 4.74 7.06 -40.06
N SER A 5 5.54 6.95 -39.01
CA SER A 5 6.31 5.72 -38.78
C SER A 5 5.32 4.56 -38.76
N SER A 6 5.35 3.72 -39.75
CA SER A 6 4.38 2.65 -39.97
C SER A 6 4.38 1.60 -38.86
N HIS A 7 5.38 1.61 -37.98
CA HIS A 7 5.65 0.58 -36.99
C HIS A 7 5.99 1.18 -35.61
N LEU A 8 5.40 0.61 -34.54
CA LEU A 8 5.72 0.94 -33.15
C LEU A 8 6.21 -0.31 -32.45
N LEU A 9 7.37 -0.22 -31.80
CA LEU A 9 7.94 -1.28 -30.97
C LEU A 9 7.57 -1.02 -29.49
N VAL A 10 6.88 -1.95 -28.85
CA VAL A 10 6.67 -1.92 -27.38
C VAL A 10 7.69 -2.86 -26.75
N TRP A 11 8.58 -2.30 -25.91
CA TRP A 11 9.76 -2.99 -25.39
C TRP A 11 9.64 -3.28 -23.91
N ASP A 12 9.47 -4.56 -23.53
CA ASP A 12 9.43 -5.07 -22.15
C ASP A 12 10.54 -6.12 -21.99
N SER A 13 11.80 -5.66 -22.04
CA SER A 13 13.02 -6.43 -21.83
C SER A 13 14.01 -5.61 -21.00
N ASN A 14 14.93 -6.29 -20.31
CA ASN A 14 16.02 -5.63 -19.60
C ASN A 14 17.20 -5.26 -20.53
N ALA A 15 17.24 -5.80 -21.74
CA ALA A 15 18.21 -5.42 -22.75
C ALA A 15 17.84 -4.07 -23.39
N ASP A 16 18.83 -3.37 -23.92
CA ASP A 16 18.59 -2.13 -24.63
C ASP A 16 17.74 -2.37 -25.89
N PRO A 17 16.82 -1.44 -26.20
CA PRO A 17 16.04 -1.52 -27.42
C PRO A 17 16.92 -1.31 -28.67
N PRO A 18 16.52 -1.87 -29.83
CA PRO A 18 17.28 -1.70 -31.07
C PRO A 18 17.32 -0.23 -31.50
N SER A 19 18.49 0.22 -31.97
CA SER A 19 18.68 1.57 -32.46
C SER A 19 17.90 1.82 -33.77
N GLY A 20 17.38 3.05 -33.93
CA GLY A 20 16.70 3.48 -35.17
C GLY A 20 15.24 3.10 -35.32
N GLU A 21 14.63 2.45 -34.32
CA GLU A 21 13.20 2.18 -34.28
C GLU A 21 12.46 3.17 -33.36
N VAL A 22 11.16 3.39 -33.61
CA VAL A 22 10.29 4.15 -32.69
C VAL A 22 9.82 3.21 -31.61
N VAL A 23 10.29 3.45 -30.38
CA VAL A 23 10.11 2.54 -29.24
C VAL A 23 9.25 3.17 -28.17
N CYS A 24 8.26 2.41 -27.66
CA CYS A 24 7.62 2.65 -26.38
C CYS A 24 8.22 1.70 -25.34
N SER A 25 8.97 2.23 -24.41
CA SER A 25 9.51 1.46 -23.29
C SER A 25 8.41 1.13 -22.28
N TRP A 26 8.27 -0.17 -21.97
CA TRP A 26 7.35 -0.64 -20.94
C TRP A 26 7.88 -0.36 -19.53
N ASN A 27 9.21 -0.40 -19.37
CA ASN A 27 9.92 -0.17 -18.13
C ASN A 27 10.89 1.01 -18.31
N GLY A 28 11.22 1.70 -17.19
CA GLY A 28 12.10 2.87 -17.19
C GLY A 28 11.37 4.19 -17.44
N TYR A 29 12.01 5.26 -16.97
CA TYR A 29 11.50 6.63 -17.07
C TYR A 29 12.29 7.48 -18.08
N SER A 30 13.39 6.96 -18.62
CA SER A 30 14.23 7.70 -19.57
C SER A 30 13.54 7.82 -20.92
N GLU A 31 13.68 8.98 -21.54
CA GLU A 31 13.22 9.29 -22.91
C GLU A 31 14.36 9.90 -23.70
N SER A 32 14.47 9.53 -24.96
CA SER A 32 15.44 10.11 -25.88
C SER A 32 15.02 9.89 -27.32
N GLY A 33 14.99 10.94 -28.12
CA GLY A 33 14.74 10.89 -29.57
C GLY A 33 13.51 10.07 -29.97
N GLN A 34 13.70 8.80 -30.32
CA GLN A 34 12.64 7.88 -30.73
C GLN A 34 12.13 6.97 -29.59
N LEU A 35 12.67 7.10 -28.36
CA LEU A 35 12.29 6.33 -27.18
C LEU A 35 11.28 7.14 -26.35
N THR A 36 10.06 6.63 -26.21
CA THR A 36 9.01 7.16 -25.34
C THR A 36 8.82 6.24 -24.15
N SER A 37 8.79 6.79 -22.93
CA SER A 37 8.55 6.01 -21.71
C SER A 37 7.07 5.94 -21.38
N LEU A 38 6.52 4.73 -21.25
CA LEU A 38 5.15 4.56 -20.75
C LEU A 38 5.00 5.00 -19.29
N LEU A 39 6.03 4.83 -18.45
CA LEU A 39 6.00 5.25 -17.05
C LEU A 39 6.03 6.77 -16.90
N ARG A 40 6.84 7.46 -17.72
CA ARG A 40 6.85 8.93 -17.74
C ARG A 40 5.50 9.47 -18.20
N HIS A 41 4.94 8.91 -19.28
CA HIS A 41 3.60 9.26 -19.73
C HIS A 41 2.52 9.04 -18.66
N VAL A 42 2.62 7.93 -17.89
CA VAL A 42 1.74 7.69 -16.74
C VAL A 42 1.93 8.75 -15.65
N ASP A 43 3.16 9.16 -15.38
CA ASP A 43 3.45 10.15 -14.34
C ASP A 43 2.94 11.56 -14.75
N GLU A 44 3.10 11.93 -16.01
CA GLU A 44 2.61 13.20 -16.56
C GLU A 44 1.06 13.28 -16.63
N HIS A 45 0.38 12.14 -16.85
CA HIS A 45 -1.08 12.06 -16.97
C HIS A 45 -1.70 11.27 -15.78
N ALA A 46 -1.07 11.33 -14.62
CA ALA A 46 -1.39 10.45 -13.51
C ALA A 46 -2.84 10.59 -12.99
N ASP A 47 -3.38 11.81 -12.94
CA ASP A 47 -4.76 12.04 -12.49
C ASP A 47 -5.79 11.42 -13.45
N GLU A 48 -5.63 11.62 -14.76
CA GLU A 48 -6.52 11.04 -15.76
C GLU A 48 -6.46 9.51 -15.74
N ILE A 49 -5.26 8.95 -15.71
CA ILE A 49 -5.06 7.50 -15.70
C ILE A 49 -5.61 6.89 -14.41
N ARG A 50 -5.43 7.56 -13.27
CA ARG A 50 -6.00 7.16 -11.98
C ARG A 50 -7.53 7.13 -12.06
N GLU A 51 -8.16 8.15 -12.62
CA GLU A 51 -9.60 8.24 -12.79
C GLU A 51 -10.14 7.12 -13.68
N ARG A 52 -9.50 6.87 -14.83
CA ARG A 52 -9.84 5.77 -15.74
C ARG A 52 -9.74 4.39 -15.04
N TYR A 53 -8.71 4.20 -14.21
CA TYR A 53 -8.54 2.96 -13.43
C TYR A 53 -9.66 2.78 -12.40
N LEU A 54 -9.98 3.83 -11.64
CA LEU A 54 -11.04 3.80 -10.63
C LEU A 54 -12.42 3.54 -11.25
N SER A 55 -12.73 4.23 -12.38
CA SER A 55 -13.96 3.98 -13.14
C SER A 55 -14.06 2.53 -13.61
N TRP A 56 -12.95 1.93 -14.06
CA TRP A 56 -12.93 0.51 -14.45
C TRP A 56 -13.30 -0.43 -13.29
N VAL A 57 -12.79 -0.17 -12.09
CA VAL A 57 -13.11 -0.97 -10.88
C VAL A 57 -14.58 -0.84 -10.51
N ASP A 58 -15.11 0.39 -10.49
CA ASP A 58 -16.50 0.68 -10.15
C ASP A 58 -17.47 0.05 -11.15
N ASP A 59 -17.22 0.21 -12.45
CA ASP A 59 -17.98 -0.40 -13.52
C ASP A 59 -18.04 -1.93 -13.41
N LEU A 60 -16.94 -2.56 -12.98
CA LEU A 60 -16.92 -4.00 -12.76
C LEU A 60 -17.84 -4.41 -11.61
N GLY A 61 -17.79 -3.70 -10.48
CA GLY A 61 -18.63 -3.97 -9.32
C GLY A 61 -20.13 -3.77 -9.60
N MET A 62 -20.45 -2.75 -10.38
CA MET A 62 -21.82 -2.38 -10.75
C MET A 62 -22.39 -3.15 -11.94
N ARG A 63 -21.56 -3.96 -12.60
CA ARG A 63 -21.96 -4.71 -13.79
C ARG A 63 -23.02 -5.75 -13.52
N TRP A 64 -24.04 -5.79 -14.38
CA TRP A 64 -25.09 -6.80 -14.33
C TRP A 64 -24.61 -8.15 -14.87
N VAL A 65 -24.84 -9.21 -14.12
CA VAL A 65 -24.63 -10.60 -14.52
C VAL A 65 -25.95 -11.33 -14.34
N GLY A 66 -26.65 -11.56 -15.41
CA GLY A 66 -28.05 -11.97 -15.36
C GLY A 66 -28.91 -10.90 -14.67
N ARG A 67 -29.62 -11.26 -13.59
CA ARG A 67 -30.55 -10.37 -12.88
C ARG A 67 -29.95 -9.65 -11.66
N ARG A 68 -28.64 -9.72 -11.42
CA ARG A 68 -27.99 -9.12 -10.25
C ARG A 68 -26.66 -8.49 -10.64
N ARG A 69 -26.28 -7.41 -9.96
CA ARG A 69 -24.95 -6.81 -10.08
C ARG A 69 -23.88 -7.73 -9.46
N VAL A 70 -22.63 -7.55 -9.85
CA VAL A 70 -21.48 -8.29 -9.30
C VAL A 70 -21.47 -8.16 -7.76
N VAL A 71 -21.54 -6.96 -7.25
CA VAL A 71 -21.55 -6.66 -5.81
C VAL A 71 -22.70 -7.35 -5.08
N ASP A 72 -23.90 -7.44 -5.67
CA ASP A 72 -25.05 -8.13 -5.07
C ASP A 72 -24.91 -9.65 -5.05
N ARG A 73 -24.22 -10.21 -6.05
CA ARG A 73 -23.95 -11.65 -6.11
C ARG A 73 -22.98 -12.13 -5.05
N LEU A 74 -22.15 -11.20 -4.54
CA LEU A 74 -21.12 -11.46 -3.53
C LEU A 74 -21.61 -11.13 -2.10
N LYS A 75 -22.90 -10.83 -1.91
CA LYS A 75 -23.48 -10.65 -0.56
C LYS A 75 -23.47 -11.95 0.23
N VAL A 76 -22.93 -11.88 1.45
CA VAL A 76 -22.92 -12.97 2.42
C VAL A 76 -24.27 -13.04 3.12
N ARG A 77 -24.94 -14.18 3.03
CA ARG A 77 -26.23 -14.38 3.68
C ARG A 77 -26.13 -14.18 5.19
N GLY A 78 -27.10 -13.46 5.75
CA GLY A 78 -27.22 -13.20 7.18
C GLY A 78 -26.39 -12.03 7.69
N THR A 79 -25.58 -11.39 6.85
CA THR A 79 -24.83 -10.19 7.23
C THR A 79 -25.22 -8.96 6.41
N GLY A 80 -25.75 -9.14 5.20
CA GLY A 80 -25.97 -8.05 4.26
C GLY A 80 -24.70 -7.50 3.60
N PHE A 81 -23.53 -7.88 4.11
CA PHE A 81 -22.21 -7.44 3.62
C PHE A 81 -21.85 -8.12 2.29
N SER A 82 -21.31 -7.38 1.36
CA SER A 82 -20.75 -7.92 0.12
C SER A 82 -19.25 -8.11 0.24
N VAL A 83 -18.76 -9.34 0.02
CA VAL A 83 -17.30 -9.58 -0.04
C VAL A 83 -16.64 -8.96 -1.28
N TRP A 84 -17.40 -8.32 -2.17
CA TRP A 84 -16.86 -7.46 -3.21
C TRP A 84 -15.91 -6.41 -2.62
N TRP A 85 -16.29 -5.79 -1.52
CA TRP A 85 -15.51 -4.77 -0.82
C TRP A 85 -14.15 -5.26 -0.26
N MET A 86 -13.96 -6.58 -0.23
CA MET A 86 -12.70 -7.21 0.22
C MET A 86 -11.94 -7.90 -0.91
N THR A 87 -12.40 -7.81 -2.15
CA THR A 87 -11.67 -8.38 -3.29
C THR A 87 -10.40 -7.61 -3.58
N SER A 88 -9.36 -8.28 -4.07
CA SER A 88 -8.11 -7.63 -4.49
C SER A 88 -8.33 -6.58 -5.58
N VAL A 89 -9.37 -6.77 -6.40
CA VAL A 89 -9.75 -5.81 -7.45
C VAL A 89 -10.29 -4.52 -6.84
N PHE A 90 -11.16 -4.63 -5.83
CA PHE A 90 -11.72 -3.45 -5.15
C PHE A 90 -10.73 -2.80 -4.19
N GLU A 91 -9.91 -3.57 -3.50
CA GLU A 91 -8.85 -3.06 -2.62
C GLU A 91 -7.83 -2.19 -3.37
N LYS A 92 -7.56 -2.50 -4.64
CA LYS A 92 -6.64 -1.73 -5.49
C LYS A 92 -5.23 -1.57 -4.88
N SER A 93 -4.80 -2.55 -4.09
CA SER A 93 -3.47 -2.53 -3.46
C SER A 93 -2.36 -2.50 -4.52
N PHE A 94 -1.42 -1.59 -4.33
CA PHE A 94 -0.19 -1.47 -5.13
C PHE A 94 0.92 -2.40 -4.60
N VAL A 95 0.83 -2.85 -3.35
CA VAL A 95 1.90 -3.58 -2.66
C VAL A 95 2.07 -5.01 -3.20
N ASP A 96 0.97 -5.74 -3.35
CA ASP A 96 1.03 -7.19 -3.62
C ASP A 96 0.76 -7.57 -5.08
N ALA A 97 0.39 -6.61 -5.94
CA ALA A 97 0.00 -6.93 -7.30
C ALA A 97 0.39 -5.86 -8.32
N PRO A 98 1.17 -6.23 -9.33
CA PRO A 98 1.56 -5.32 -10.41
C PRO A 98 0.38 -4.96 -11.35
N THR A 99 -0.86 -5.31 -10.98
CA THR A 99 -2.03 -5.17 -11.85
C THR A 99 -2.34 -3.72 -12.16
N MET A 100 -2.36 -2.86 -11.13
CA MET A 100 -2.62 -1.43 -11.30
C MET A 100 -1.55 -0.77 -12.18
N ALA A 101 -0.26 -1.00 -11.88
CA ALA A 101 0.84 -0.46 -12.66
C ALA A 101 0.84 -0.94 -14.13
N ARG A 102 0.42 -2.18 -14.38
CA ARG A 102 0.25 -2.69 -15.75
C ARG A 102 -0.95 -2.07 -16.45
N MET A 103 -2.06 -1.87 -15.75
CA MET A 103 -3.24 -1.20 -16.31
C MET A 103 -2.94 0.25 -16.63
N ALA A 104 -2.22 0.97 -15.77
CA ALA A 104 -1.78 2.33 -16.02
C ALA A 104 -0.96 2.44 -17.30
N ARG A 105 0.01 1.53 -17.51
CA ARG A 105 0.80 1.47 -18.76
C ARG A 105 -0.06 1.13 -19.99
N ILE A 106 -1.12 0.33 -19.84
CA ILE A 106 -2.06 0.06 -20.95
C ILE A 106 -2.85 1.33 -21.30
N PHE A 107 -3.27 2.12 -20.31
CA PHE A 107 -3.94 3.40 -20.58
C PHE A 107 -3.00 4.40 -21.27
N ALA A 108 -1.72 4.48 -20.83
CA ALA A 108 -0.71 5.29 -21.48
C ALA A 108 -0.48 4.83 -22.94
N LEU A 109 -0.35 3.51 -23.16
CA LEU A 109 -0.19 2.97 -24.51
C LEU A 109 -1.43 3.23 -25.38
N ASP A 110 -2.63 3.16 -24.82
CA ASP A 110 -3.89 3.49 -25.49
C ASP A 110 -3.86 4.93 -26.06
N ALA A 111 -3.49 5.90 -25.22
CA ALA A 111 -3.35 7.30 -25.64
C ALA A 111 -2.28 7.49 -26.74
N ILE A 112 -1.12 6.86 -26.60
CA ILE A 112 -0.04 6.94 -27.61
C ILE A 112 -0.47 6.29 -28.94
N LEU A 113 -1.25 5.20 -28.91
CA LEU A 113 -1.77 4.58 -30.13
C LEU A 113 -2.82 5.45 -30.81
N GLU A 114 -3.64 6.18 -30.06
CA GLU A 114 -4.60 7.15 -30.61
C GLU A 114 -3.88 8.31 -31.27
N GLU A 115 -2.87 8.87 -30.63
CA GLU A 115 -2.09 10.01 -31.15
C GLU A 115 -1.29 9.64 -32.39
N ARG A 116 -0.53 8.54 -32.36
CA ARG A 116 0.42 8.15 -33.42
C ARG A 116 -0.22 7.35 -34.56
N SER A 117 -1.32 6.67 -34.28
CA SER A 117 -2.05 5.83 -35.24
C SER A 117 -1.14 4.89 -36.09
N PRO A 118 -0.27 4.07 -35.45
CA PRO A 118 0.65 3.21 -36.20
C PRO A 118 -0.12 2.10 -36.93
N SER A 119 0.37 1.67 -38.10
CA SER A 119 -0.24 0.55 -38.83
C SER A 119 0.04 -0.82 -38.18
N LYS A 120 1.13 -0.90 -37.42
CA LYS A 120 1.60 -2.15 -36.79
C LYS A 120 2.26 -1.90 -35.45
N VAL A 121 1.95 -2.78 -34.48
CA VAL A 121 2.65 -2.87 -33.20
C VAL A 121 3.41 -4.20 -33.12
N LEU A 122 4.71 -4.13 -32.79
CA LEU A 122 5.54 -5.27 -32.42
C LEU A 122 5.77 -5.20 -30.89
N LEU A 123 5.38 -6.23 -30.17
CA LEU A 123 5.61 -6.35 -28.73
C LEU A 123 6.74 -7.33 -28.45
N VAL A 124 7.73 -6.92 -27.65
CA VAL A 124 8.72 -7.80 -27.04
C VAL A 124 8.39 -7.92 -25.55
N SER A 125 7.93 -9.08 -25.09
CA SER A 125 7.55 -9.32 -23.68
C SER A 125 7.42 -10.81 -23.39
N ASP A 126 7.77 -11.22 -22.17
CA ASP A 126 7.55 -12.57 -21.65
C ASP A 126 6.26 -12.71 -20.83
N LEU A 127 5.55 -11.61 -20.55
CA LEU A 127 4.33 -11.57 -19.73
C LEU A 127 3.07 -11.95 -20.52
N PRO A 128 2.44 -13.12 -20.26
CA PRO A 128 1.32 -13.60 -21.07
C PRO A 128 0.03 -12.77 -20.95
N ASP A 129 -0.17 -12.13 -19.80
CA ASP A 129 -1.30 -11.23 -19.52
C ASP A 129 -1.14 -9.91 -20.29
N VAL A 130 0.03 -9.30 -20.25
CA VAL A 130 0.38 -8.09 -21.03
C VAL A 130 0.21 -8.36 -22.53
N ARG A 131 0.78 -9.48 -23.03
CA ARG A 131 0.62 -9.86 -24.46
C ARG A 131 -0.83 -9.98 -24.89
N ARG A 132 -1.69 -10.53 -24.01
CA ARG A 132 -3.13 -10.65 -24.30
C ARG A 132 -3.83 -9.30 -24.28
N SER A 133 -3.47 -8.43 -23.36
CA SER A 133 -4.03 -7.08 -23.23
C SER A 133 -3.65 -6.23 -24.44
N ILE A 134 -2.37 -6.14 -24.79
CA ILE A 134 -1.92 -5.33 -25.94
C ILE A 134 -2.49 -5.87 -27.27
N ARG A 135 -2.59 -7.22 -27.43
CA ARG A 135 -3.27 -7.79 -28.61
C ARG A 135 -4.73 -7.33 -28.71
N ARG A 136 -5.46 -7.23 -27.59
CA ARG A 136 -6.84 -6.75 -27.59
C ARG A 136 -6.91 -5.26 -27.85
N LEU A 137 -5.97 -4.49 -27.30
CA LEU A 137 -5.84 -3.07 -27.56
C LEU A 137 -5.61 -2.79 -29.04
N CYS A 138 -4.65 -3.47 -29.67
CA CYS A 138 -4.40 -3.34 -31.11
C CYS A 138 -5.64 -3.70 -31.96
N ARG A 139 -6.42 -4.72 -31.54
CA ARG A 139 -7.68 -5.05 -32.24
C ARG A 139 -8.74 -3.95 -32.09
N LEU A 140 -8.79 -3.30 -30.93
CA LEU A 140 -9.72 -2.20 -30.67
C LEU A 140 -9.46 -1.04 -31.61
N HIS A 141 -8.18 -0.73 -31.88
CA HIS A 141 -7.73 0.33 -32.79
C HIS A 141 -7.57 -0.14 -34.25
N GLY A 142 -7.85 -1.40 -34.59
CA GLY A 142 -7.67 -1.90 -35.95
C GLY A 142 -6.20 -2.06 -36.40
N ILE A 143 -5.26 -2.10 -35.44
CA ILE A 143 -3.82 -2.14 -35.66
C ILE A 143 -3.32 -3.59 -35.80
N SER A 144 -2.41 -3.85 -36.74
CA SER A 144 -1.75 -5.15 -36.90
C SER A 144 -0.81 -5.41 -35.71
N PHE A 145 -0.87 -6.63 -35.14
CA PHE A 145 -0.10 -7.00 -33.94
C PHE A 145 0.80 -8.19 -34.17
N ARG A 146 2.07 -8.04 -33.79
CA ARG A 146 3.04 -9.14 -33.70
C ARG A 146 3.67 -9.18 -32.30
N VAL A 147 4.12 -10.36 -31.88
CA VAL A 147 4.79 -10.56 -30.58
C VAL A 147 6.04 -11.40 -30.74
N ARG A 148 7.10 -10.98 -30.03
CA ARG A 148 8.35 -11.71 -29.82
C ARG A 148 8.53 -11.93 -28.32
N ARG A 149 9.13 -13.05 -27.91
CA ARG A 149 9.53 -13.25 -26.50
C ARG A 149 10.87 -12.58 -26.25
N ALA A 150 11.04 -11.99 -25.07
CA ALA A 150 12.33 -11.46 -24.64
C ALA A 150 13.32 -12.58 -24.34
N GLY A 151 12.84 -13.73 -23.82
CA GLY A 151 13.69 -14.89 -23.52
C GLY A 151 14.36 -14.81 -22.14
N GLU A 152 13.97 -13.86 -21.30
CA GLU A 152 14.63 -13.54 -20.02
C GLU A 152 13.97 -14.23 -18.80
N GLU A 153 12.86 -14.94 -19.00
CA GLU A 153 12.14 -15.55 -17.88
C GLU A 153 12.95 -16.69 -17.24
N ALA A 154 13.42 -16.45 -16.00
CA ALA A 154 14.15 -17.46 -15.23
C ALA A 154 13.31 -18.75 -15.07
N VAL A 155 13.96 -19.90 -15.23
CA VAL A 155 13.33 -21.24 -15.14
C VAL A 155 12.55 -21.39 -13.82
N GLY A 156 13.06 -20.86 -12.71
CA GLY A 156 12.40 -20.90 -11.40
C GLY A 156 11.07 -20.14 -11.35
N VAL A 157 10.97 -18.99 -12.01
CA VAL A 157 9.73 -18.20 -12.12
C VAL A 157 8.70 -18.96 -12.96
N ARG A 158 9.16 -19.57 -14.06
CA ARG A 158 8.31 -20.42 -14.90
C ARG A 158 7.79 -21.65 -14.16
N MET A 159 8.63 -22.31 -13.35
CA MET A 159 8.27 -23.45 -12.51
C MET A 159 7.26 -23.06 -11.42
N ARG A 160 7.48 -21.95 -10.69
CA ARG A 160 6.53 -21.44 -9.69
C ARG A 160 5.17 -21.09 -10.32
N ARG A 161 5.18 -20.52 -11.53
CA ARG A 161 3.96 -20.19 -12.27
C ARG A 161 3.20 -21.45 -12.71
N LEU A 162 3.90 -22.53 -13.04
CA LEU A 162 3.34 -23.85 -13.35
C LEU A 162 2.81 -24.52 -12.08
N ALA A 163 3.57 -24.55 -11.00
CA ALA A 163 3.16 -25.11 -9.71
C ALA A 163 1.86 -24.46 -9.16
N GLY A 164 1.75 -23.13 -9.29
CA GLY A 164 0.52 -22.40 -8.92
C GLY A 164 -0.72 -22.72 -9.80
N ARG A 165 -0.54 -23.47 -10.90
CA ARG A 165 -1.63 -23.94 -11.77
C ARG A 165 -2.08 -25.39 -11.46
N VAL A 166 -1.27 -26.13 -10.72
CA VAL A 166 -1.50 -27.58 -10.49
C VAL A 166 -2.66 -27.80 -9.51
N LEU A 167 -2.79 -26.95 -8.47
CA LEU A 167 -3.88 -27.09 -7.49
C LEU A 167 -5.11 -26.27 -7.91
N PRO A 168 -6.30 -26.88 -8.06
CA PRO A 168 -7.55 -26.18 -8.27
C PRO A 168 -7.82 -25.14 -7.18
N ALA A 169 -8.41 -23.99 -7.53
CA ALA A 169 -8.69 -22.91 -6.60
C ALA A 169 -9.46 -23.35 -5.34
N PRO A 170 -10.48 -24.24 -5.42
CA PRO A 170 -11.17 -24.74 -4.22
C PRO A 170 -10.28 -25.53 -3.26
N LEU A 171 -9.33 -26.29 -3.77
CA LEU A 171 -8.38 -27.03 -2.91
C LEU A 171 -7.41 -26.06 -2.20
N ARG A 172 -6.97 -25.02 -2.90
CA ARG A 172 -6.17 -23.93 -2.29
C ARG A 172 -6.96 -23.20 -1.20
N ALA A 173 -8.25 -22.97 -1.43
CA ALA A 173 -9.15 -22.36 -0.43
C ALA A 173 -9.28 -23.23 0.83
N GLY A 174 -9.54 -24.52 0.67
CA GLY A 174 -9.61 -25.48 1.79
C GLY A 174 -8.29 -25.57 2.56
N TRP A 175 -7.16 -25.62 1.84
CA TRP A 175 -5.84 -25.63 2.44
C TRP A 175 -5.56 -24.33 3.21
N ALA A 176 -5.89 -23.17 2.63
CA ALA A 176 -5.73 -21.87 3.29
C ALA A 176 -6.54 -21.77 4.59
N LEU A 177 -7.78 -22.29 4.60
CA LEU A 177 -8.62 -22.34 5.80
C LEU A 177 -7.99 -23.21 6.89
N LEU A 178 -7.50 -24.39 6.53
CA LEU A 178 -6.84 -25.30 7.46
C LEU A 178 -5.55 -24.68 8.02
N LEU A 179 -4.72 -24.11 7.14
CA LEU A 179 -3.46 -23.49 7.53
C LEU A 179 -3.70 -22.31 8.48
N PHE A 180 -4.63 -21.41 8.13
CA PHE A 180 -4.98 -20.27 8.98
C PHE A 180 -5.50 -20.75 10.35
N PHE A 181 -6.36 -21.76 10.38
CA PHE A 181 -6.87 -22.33 11.62
C PHE A 181 -5.76 -22.93 12.50
N THR A 182 -4.84 -23.69 11.89
CA THR A 182 -3.73 -24.32 12.65
C THR A 182 -2.75 -23.27 13.18
N GLN A 183 -2.45 -22.24 12.40
CA GLN A 183 -1.58 -21.13 12.80
C GLN A 183 -2.22 -20.26 13.88
N SER A 184 -3.55 -20.10 13.88
CA SER A 184 -4.26 -19.29 14.86
C SER A 184 -4.51 -19.99 16.21
N ARG A 185 -4.18 -21.29 16.34
CA ARG A 185 -4.40 -22.05 17.59
C ARG A 185 -3.76 -21.42 18.83
N PRO A 186 -2.53 -20.89 18.79
CA PRO A 186 -1.94 -20.26 19.96
C PRO A 186 -2.79 -19.13 20.51
N ALA A 187 -3.40 -18.32 19.65
CA ALA A 187 -4.22 -17.17 20.04
C ALA A 187 -5.53 -17.53 20.77
N ALA A 188 -5.96 -18.80 20.77
CA ALA A 188 -7.20 -19.20 21.43
C ALA A 188 -7.25 -18.86 22.93
N LYS A 189 -6.09 -18.64 23.55
CA LYS A 189 -5.94 -18.28 24.98
C LYS A 189 -5.80 -16.77 25.22
N SER A 190 -5.70 -15.95 24.18
CA SER A 190 -5.44 -14.51 24.28
C SER A 190 -6.71 -13.65 24.31
N ARG A 191 -7.84 -14.20 24.74
CA ARG A 191 -9.04 -13.40 25.00
C ARG A 191 -8.94 -12.79 26.39
N PRO A 192 -9.31 -11.51 26.54
CA PRO A 192 -9.34 -10.90 27.86
C PRO A 192 -10.42 -11.60 28.71
N THR A 193 -10.17 -11.66 30.01
CA THR A 193 -11.18 -12.14 30.97
C THR A 193 -12.36 -11.20 31.05
N ARG A 194 -12.13 -9.92 30.80
CA ARG A 194 -13.14 -8.88 30.79
C ARG A 194 -12.71 -7.69 29.93
N TRP A 195 -13.58 -7.25 29.04
CA TRP A 195 -13.46 -5.97 28.35
C TRP A 195 -13.84 -4.81 29.27
N GLN A 196 -13.23 -3.65 29.06
CA GLN A 196 -13.63 -2.39 29.71
C GLN A 196 -15.02 -1.99 29.22
N ASP A 197 -15.87 -1.56 30.14
CA ASP A 197 -17.24 -1.13 29.88
C ASP A 197 -17.48 0.25 30.50
N GLY A 198 -18.46 0.97 30.00
CA GLY A 198 -18.83 2.28 30.51
C GLY A 198 -18.52 3.44 29.54
N PRO A 199 -18.84 4.68 29.96
CA PRO A 199 -18.76 5.84 29.08
C PRO A 199 -17.34 6.21 28.66
N ASP A 200 -16.34 5.87 29.47
CA ASP A 200 -14.94 6.19 29.25
C ASP A 200 -14.18 5.04 28.55
N SER A 201 -14.88 3.95 28.19
CA SER A 201 -14.27 2.87 27.42
C SER A 201 -14.18 3.23 25.93
N ILE A 202 -13.05 2.86 25.31
CA ILE A 202 -12.77 3.13 23.90
C ILE A 202 -12.14 1.90 23.23
N LEU A 203 -12.60 1.56 22.01
CA LEU A 203 -11.93 0.53 21.23
C LEU A 203 -10.77 1.11 20.45
N MET A 204 -9.61 0.45 20.54
CA MET A 204 -8.42 0.72 19.72
C MET A 204 -8.12 -0.51 18.86
N VAL A 205 -8.17 -0.38 17.53
CA VAL A 205 -7.81 -1.48 16.61
C VAL A 205 -6.44 -1.22 15.99
N SER A 206 -5.50 -2.13 16.23
CA SER A 206 -4.11 -1.96 15.84
C SER A 206 -3.48 -3.27 15.37
N CYS A 207 -2.35 -3.19 14.65
CA CYS A 207 -1.53 -4.37 14.41
C CYS A 207 -0.68 -4.69 15.65
N PHE A 208 -0.50 -5.99 15.91
CA PHE A 208 0.44 -6.50 16.91
C PHE A 208 1.71 -6.98 16.20
N GLY A 209 2.85 -6.38 16.51
CA GLY A 209 4.13 -6.76 15.89
C GLY A 209 5.09 -5.61 15.58
N GLN A 210 4.67 -4.36 15.80
CA GLN A 210 5.48 -3.14 15.57
C GLN A 210 5.84 -2.45 16.90
N MET A 211 6.28 -3.23 17.88
CA MET A 211 6.66 -2.78 19.24
C MET A 211 8.17 -2.83 19.42
N THR A 212 8.69 -2.08 20.36
CA THR A 212 10.07 -2.23 20.83
C THR A 212 10.16 -3.30 21.93
N VAL A 213 11.30 -3.99 22.02
CA VAL A 213 11.49 -5.04 23.03
C VAL A 213 11.52 -4.45 24.43
N GLU A 214 12.14 -3.28 24.59
CA GLU A 214 12.28 -2.59 25.88
C GLU A 214 10.93 -2.24 26.47
N GLU A 215 10.01 -1.71 25.68
CA GLU A 215 8.66 -1.30 26.11
C GLU A 215 7.82 -2.53 26.49
N VAL A 216 7.89 -3.58 25.67
CA VAL A 216 7.20 -4.84 25.97
C VAL A 216 7.71 -5.47 27.26
N MET A 217 9.03 -5.46 27.50
CA MET A 217 9.62 -5.99 28.74
C MET A 217 9.28 -5.13 29.96
N ALA A 218 9.03 -3.83 29.77
CA ALA A 218 8.45 -2.96 30.80
C ALA A 218 6.97 -3.29 31.10
N GLY A 219 6.30 -4.05 30.22
CA GLY A 219 4.89 -4.40 30.32
C GLY A 219 3.98 -3.30 29.78
N GLU A 220 4.51 -2.45 28.94
CA GLU A 220 3.78 -1.38 28.28
C GLU A 220 3.48 -1.75 26.83
N PHE A 221 2.21 -1.56 26.40
CA PHE A 221 1.87 -1.63 24.98
C PHE A 221 2.13 -0.26 24.37
N GLU A 222 3.32 -0.07 23.83
CA GLU A 222 3.67 1.11 23.07
C GLU A 222 4.08 0.71 21.64
N THR A 223 3.60 1.43 20.67
CA THR A 223 3.98 1.24 19.26
C THR A 223 4.13 2.59 18.59
N ARG A 224 5.08 2.70 17.69
CA ARG A 224 5.29 3.95 16.94
C ARG A 224 4.04 4.48 16.21
N TYR A 225 3.02 3.64 16.00
CA TYR A 225 1.77 4.09 15.37
C TYR A 225 0.90 4.91 16.32
N TRP A 226 1.02 4.63 17.63
CA TRP A 226 0.25 5.26 18.70
C TRP A 226 1.16 5.99 19.70
N ALA A 227 2.36 6.40 19.25
CA ALA A 227 3.38 7.00 20.09
C ALA A 227 2.83 8.17 20.94
N GLY A 228 2.94 8.05 22.25
CA GLY A 228 2.47 9.02 23.22
C GLY A 228 0.95 9.06 23.44
N LEU A 229 0.14 8.40 22.59
CA LEU A 229 -1.33 8.42 22.73
C LEU A 229 -1.80 7.69 23.99
N ARG A 230 -1.10 6.63 24.39
CA ARG A 230 -1.44 5.89 25.63
C ARG A 230 -1.46 6.81 26.83
N ARG A 231 -0.44 7.69 26.99
CA ARG A 231 -0.41 8.68 28.07
C ARG A 231 -1.56 9.66 28.00
N VAL A 232 -1.93 10.08 26.80
CA VAL A 232 -3.10 10.96 26.62
C VAL A 232 -4.39 10.26 27.03
N LEU A 233 -4.57 8.98 26.70
CA LEU A 233 -5.72 8.19 27.14
C LEU A 233 -5.78 8.07 28.66
N GLU A 234 -4.64 7.81 29.32
CA GLU A 234 -4.53 7.76 30.79
C GLU A 234 -4.87 9.11 31.43
N ASP A 235 -4.30 10.21 30.92
CA ASP A 235 -4.54 11.58 31.42
C ASP A 235 -6.00 11.99 31.28
N GLU A 236 -6.67 11.59 30.19
CA GLU A 236 -8.10 11.86 29.96
C GLU A 236 -9.03 10.83 30.65
N GLY A 237 -8.48 9.90 31.44
CA GLY A 237 -9.25 8.90 32.17
C GLY A 237 -9.92 7.85 31.30
N MET A 238 -9.47 7.66 30.07
CA MET A 238 -10.02 6.68 29.14
C MET A 238 -9.51 5.28 29.43
N MET A 239 -10.37 4.29 29.21
CA MET A 239 -10.06 2.87 29.41
C MET A 239 -10.02 2.15 28.05
N PRO A 240 -8.82 1.93 27.46
CA PRO A 240 -8.73 1.35 26.13
C PRO A 240 -8.98 -0.16 26.14
N ASN A 241 -9.75 -0.59 25.14
CA ASN A 241 -9.90 -1.97 24.71
C ASN A 241 -9.09 -2.16 23.43
N TRP A 242 -7.99 -2.88 23.47
CA TRP A 242 -7.11 -3.12 22.34
C TRP A 242 -7.50 -4.39 21.61
N LEU A 243 -7.98 -4.26 20.38
CA LEU A 243 -8.18 -5.39 19.46
C LEU A 243 -7.05 -5.40 18.43
N HIS A 244 -6.16 -6.37 18.56
CA HIS A 244 -4.99 -6.49 17.70
C HIS A 244 -5.22 -7.52 16.60
N TYR A 245 -4.74 -7.23 15.39
CA TYR A 245 -4.52 -8.25 14.38
C TYR A 245 -3.01 -8.52 14.26
N PHE A 246 -2.66 -9.80 14.13
CA PHE A 246 -1.25 -10.21 14.12
C PHE A 246 -0.57 -9.89 12.80
N VAL A 247 0.62 -9.27 12.89
CA VAL A 247 1.54 -9.03 11.77
C VAL A 247 2.93 -9.50 12.19
N SER A 248 3.47 -10.49 11.49
CA SER A 248 4.82 -11.00 11.76
C SER A 248 5.87 -9.90 11.56
N SER A 249 6.78 -9.79 12.51
CA SER A 249 7.91 -8.85 12.50
C SER A 249 9.16 -9.54 13.03
N PRO A 250 10.36 -8.95 12.90
CA PRO A 250 11.55 -9.48 13.54
C PRO A 250 11.44 -9.60 15.07
N THR A 251 10.70 -8.68 15.71
CA THR A 251 10.47 -8.67 17.17
C THR A 251 9.42 -9.71 17.57
N VAL A 252 8.40 -9.92 16.75
CA VAL A 252 7.29 -10.85 17.01
C VAL A 252 7.12 -11.76 15.79
N PRO A 253 7.92 -12.84 15.68
CA PRO A 253 7.99 -13.65 14.47
C PRO A 253 6.74 -14.50 14.22
N ASP A 254 6.07 -14.94 15.29
CA ASP A 254 4.89 -15.79 15.18
C ASP A 254 3.81 -15.46 16.24
N LEU A 255 2.68 -16.12 16.11
CA LEU A 255 1.51 -15.87 16.94
C LEU A 255 1.66 -16.43 18.36
N ALA A 256 2.53 -17.40 18.61
CA ALA A 256 2.78 -17.92 19.93
C ALA A 256 3.55 -16.88 20.77
N GLU A 257 4.59 -16.30 20.19
CA GLU A 257 5.32 -15.18 20.79
C GLU A 257 4.40 -13.98 21.05
N ALA A 258 3.51 -13.67 20.10
CA ALA A 258 2.53 -12.61 20.29
C ALA A 258 1.62 -12.84 21.51
N VAL A 259 1.19 -14.08 21.73
CA VAL A 259 0.36 -14.45 22.91
C VAL A 259 1.13 -14.32 24.21
N ASP A 260 2.38 -14.76 24.24
CA ASP A 260 3.23 -14.69 25.44
C ASP A 260 3.52 -13.23 25.83
N LEU A 261 3.85 -12.39 24.86
CA LEU A 261 4.05 -10.95 25.04
C LEU A 261 2.77 -10.25 25.51
N LEU A 262 1.62 -10.60 24.91
CA LEU A 262 0.33 -10.04 25.31
C LEU A 262 0.00 -10.40 26.78
N GLY A 263 0.22 -11.65 27.18
CA GLY A 263 0.04 -12.09 28.55
C GLY A 263 0.94 -11.34 29.54
N HIS A 264 2.15 -10.99 29.11
CA HIS A 264 3.07 -10.18 29.91
C HIS A 264 2.55 -8.74 30.09
N ILE A 265 2.10 -8.09 29.02
CA ILE A 265 1.48 -6.76 29.05
C ILE A 265 0.26 -6.77 29.98
N GLU A 266 -0.67 -7.71 29.80
CA GLU A 266 -1.88 -7.81 30.63
C GLU A 266 -1.57 -8.00 32.10
N SER A 267 -0.54 -8.78 32.45
CA SER A 267 -0.15 -9.03 33.83
C SER A 267 0.34 -7.77 34.58
N LYS A 268 0.77 -6.74 33.84
CA LYS A 268 1.31 -5.48 34.38
C LYS A 268 0.38 -4.29 34.22
N SER A 269 -0.68 -4.38 33.43
CA SER A 269 -1.60 -3.27 33.15
C SER A 269 -2.54 -2.91 34.31
N ASP A 270 -2.48 -3.60 35.44
CA ASP A 270 -3.36 -3.41 36.60
C ASP A 270 -4.87 -3.36 36.26
N GLY A 271 -5.26 -4.01 35.14
CA GLY A 271 -6.64 -4.06 34.67
C GLY A 271 -7.19 -2.74 34.09
N ARG A 272 -6.33 -1.77 33.79
CA ARG A 272 -6.74 -0.49 33.19
C ARG A 272 -6.97 -0.60 31.68
N GLU A 273 -6.36 -1.58 31.06
CA GLU A 273 -6.45 -1.89 29.63
C GLU A 273 -6.91 -3.33 29.45
N ALA A 274 -7.60 -3.61 28.37
CA ALA A 274 -7.94 -4.97 27.97
C ALA A 274 -7.40 -5.22 26.57
N HIS A 275 -6.80 -6.39 26.33
CA HIS A 275 -6.17 -6.73 25.06
C HIS A 275 -6.72 -8.04 24.51
N ALA A 276 -6.91 -8.14 23.21
CA ALA A 276 -7.21 -9.39 22.50
C ALA A 276 -6.53 -9.44 21.15
N LEU A 277 -6.09 -10.64 20.76
CA LEU A 277 -5.77 -10.92 19.36
C LEU A 277 -7.04 -11.30 18.61
N LEU A 278 -7.25 -10.71 17.42
CA LEU A 278 -8.40 -10.99 16.57
C LEU A 278 -8.50 -12.48 16.21
N GLU A 279 -7.35 -13.13 16.01
CA GLU A 279 -7.21 -14.56 15.72
C GLU A 279 -7.76 -15.46 16.83
N SER A 280 -7.88 -14.95 18.07
CA SER A 280 -8.47 -15.69 19.20
C SER A 280 -9.94 -16.06 18.99
N TYR A 281 -10.63 -15.33 18.12
CA TYR A 281 -12.03 -15.58 17.76
C TYR A 281 -12.22 -16.69 16.73
N LEU A 282 -11.12 -17.28 16.20
CA LEU A 282 -11.18 -18.38 15.25
C LEU A 282 -11.44 -19.74 15.93
N THR A 283 -12.67 -19.93 16.37
CA THR A 283 -13.12 -21.21 16.95
C THR A 283 -13.44 -22.24 15.87
N PRO A 284 -13.50 -23.56 16.19
CA PRO A 284 -13.96 -24.59 15.26
C PRO A 284 -15.34 -24.28 14.66
N ARG A 285 -16.25 -23.68 15.46
CA ARG A 285 -17.56 -23.24 14.98
C ARG A 285 -17.45 -22.07 13.99
N ALA A 286 -16.50 -21.17 14.18
CA ALA A 286 -16.22 -20.08 13.23
C ALA A 286 -15.69 -20.65 11.90
N VAL A 287 -14.77 -21.61 11.94
CA VAL A 287 -14.25 -22.30 10.75
C VAL A 287 -15.37 -22.97 9.97
N LEU A 288 -16.27 -23.71 10.65
CA LEU A 288 -17.43 -24.31 10.00
C LEU A 288 -18.34 -23.27 9.36
N ARG A 289 -18.61 -22.16 10.04
CA ARG A 289 -19.39 -21.04 9.49
C ARG A 289 -18.74 -20.45 8.23
N VAL A 290 -17.42 -20.28 8.23
CA VAL A 290 -16.66 -19.81 7.06
C VAL A 290 -16.82 -20.78 5.90
N ALA A 291 -16.62 -22.09 6.13
CA ALA A 291 -16.77 -23.13 5.11
C ALA A 291 -18.19 -23.14 4.51
N VAL A 292 -19.23 -23.05 5.36
CA VAL A 292 -20.63 -23.01 4.91
C VAL A 292 -20.91 -21.72 4.11
N ARG A 293 -20.43 -20.56 4.55
CA ARG A 293 -20.58 -19.29 3.83
C ARG A 293 -19.90 -19.36 2.46
N TRP A 294 -18.69 -19.89 2.42
CA TRP A 294 -17.93 -20.07 1.18
C TRP A 294 -18.68 -21.00 0.20
N LEU A 295 -19.16 -22.16 0.66
CA LEU A 295 -19.95 -23.07 -0.17
C LEU A 295 -21.23 -22.42 -0.72
N ARG A 296 -21.90 -21.59 0.10
CA ARG A 296 -23.12 -20.86 -0.33
C ARG A 296 -22.83 -19.77 -1.38
N LEU A 297 -21.61 -19.23 -1.44
CA LEU A 297 -21.20 -18.30 -2.48
C LEU A 297 -20.83 -18.98 -3.80
N VAL A 298 -20.50 -20.27 -3.80
CA VAL A 298 -20.06 -21.02 -5.00
C VAL A 298 -20.99 -20.84 -6.20
N PRO A 299 -22.34 -20.96 -6.11
CA PRO A 299 -23.21 -20.76 -7.27
C PRO A 299 -23.09 -19.36 -7.89
N SER A 300 -22.98 -18.32 -7.05
CA SER A 300 -22.76 -16.94 -7.51
C SER A 300 -21.41 -16.80 -8.20
N THR A 301 -20.35 -17.40 -7.64
CA THR A 301 -19.00 -17.32 -8.20
C THR A 301 -18.87 -18.07 -9.52
N ILE A 302 -19.67 -19.12 -9.78
CA ILE A 302 -19.73 -19.80 -11.09
C ILE A 302 -20.20 -18.80 -12.17
N ALA A 303 -21.29 -18.10 -11.89
CA ALA A 303 -21.81 -17.10 -12.82
C ALA A 303 -20.81 -15.96 -13.08
N LEU A 304 -20.09 -15.53 -12.02
CA LEU A 304 -19.09 -14.46 -12.12
C LEU A 304 -17.80 -14.89 -12.82
N GLN A 305 -17.46 -16.17 -12.82
CA GLN A 305 -16.30 -16.66 -13.60
C GLN A 305 -16.50 -16.56 -15.11
N ALA A 306 -17.74 -16.57 -15.57
CA ALA A 306 -18.06 -16.35 -16.97
C ALA A 306 -17.83 -14.90 -17.41
N LEU A 307 -17.65 -13.96 -16.45
CA LEU A 307 -17.20 -12.62 -16.78
C LEU A 307 -15.80 -12.69 -17.43
N GLY A 308 -15.69 -12.19 -18.61
CA GLY A 308 -14.42 -12.10 -19.34
C GLY A 308 -14.59 -12.20 -20.84
N GLY A 309 -13.74 -11.53 -21.56
CA GLY A 309 -13.63 -11.57 -23.01
C GLY A 309 -14.89 -11.18 -23.79
N ARG A 310 -15.83 -12.09 -23.94
CA ARG A 310 -17.08 -11.85 -24.68
C ARG A 310 -18.08 -10.98 -23.93
N SER A 311 -18.05 -10.96 -22.61
CA SER A 311 -19.00 -10.20 -21.76
C SER A 311 -18.76 -8.70 -21.79
N PHE A 312 -17.56 -8.26 -22.16
CA PHE A 312 -17.20 -6.82 -22.19
C PHE A 312 -17.35 -6.18 -23.59
N GLY A 313 -17.55 -6.99 -24.65
CA GLY A 313 -17.52 -6.49 -26.00
C GLY A 313 -16.15 -5.91 -26.39
N PRO A 314 -16.05 -5.18 -27.51
CA PRO A 314 -14.86 -4.42 -27.91
C PRO A 314 -14.77 -3.13 -27.09
N SER A 315 -14.11 -3.18 -25.95
CA SER A 315 -13.98 -2.05 -25.01
C SER A 315 -12.69 -2.13 -24.22
N ILE A 316 -12.32 -1.04 -23.57
CA ILE A 316 -11.16 -1.01 -22.66
C ILE A 316 -11.28 -2.04 -21.52
N HIS A 317 -12.49 -2.36 -21.07
CA HIS A 317 -12.71 -3.40 -20.08
C HIS A 317 -12.23 -4.77 -20.57
N SER A 318 -12.46 -5.07 -21.84
CA SER A 318 -11.98 -6.32 -22.45
C SER A 318 -10.46 -6.35 -22.60
N VAL A 319 -9.84 -5.18 -22.82
CA VAL A 319 -8.38 -5.01 -22.91
C VAL A 319 -7.72 -5.26 -21.56
N LEU A 320 -8.24 -4.69 -20.49
CA LEU A 320 -7.66 -4.77 -19.14
C LEU A 320 -7.92 -6.12 -18.45
N TRP A 321 -8.99 -6.82 -18.83
CA TRP A 321 -9.39 -8.07 -18.19
C TRP A 321 -8.29 -9.15 -18.06
N PRO A 322 -7.40 -9.40 -19.04
CA PRO A 322 -6.32 -10.37 -18.92
C PRO A 322 -5.39 -10.10 -17.73
N LEU A 323 -5.22 -8.82 -17.33
CA LEU A 323 -4.39 -8.41 -16.20
C LEU A 323 -5.05 -8.76 -14.86
N ALA A 324 -6.36 -8.54 -14.73
CA ALA A 324 -7.12 -8.76 -13.50
C ALA A 324 -7.63 -10.20 -13.32
N CYS A 325 -7.78 -10.98 -14.39
CA CYS A 325 -8.54 -12.24 -14.35
C CYS A 325 -7.97 -13.31 -13.40
N ARG A 326 -6.67 -13.24 -13.05
CA ARG A 326 -6.05 -14.16 -12.09
C ARG A 326 -6.47 -13.81 -10.66
N GLN A 327 -6.34 -12.53 -10.28
CA GLN A 327 -6.80 -12.03 -8.98
C GLN A 327 -8.29 -12.29 -8.80
N TRP A 328 -9.08 -11.95 -9.81
CA TRP A 328 -10.52 -12.22 -9.82
C TRP A 328 -10.90 -13.66 -9.51
N ARG A 329 -10.19 -14.64 -10.09
CA ARG A 329 -10.44 -16.06 -9.80
C ARG A 329 -10.10 -16.45 -8.38
N ASP A 330 -9.03 -15.87 -7.82
CA ASP A 330 -8.61 -16.12 -6.45
C ASP A 330 -9.57 -15.47 -5.45
N ASP A 331 -10.02 -14.24 -5.73
CA ASP A 331 -11.05 -13.54 -4.99
C ASP A 331 -12.39 -14.31 -4.93
N LEU A 332 -12.75 -14.99 -6.01
CA LEU A 332 -14.01 -15.73 -6.08
C LEU A 332 -13.95 -17.11 -5.40
N ARG A 333 -12.86 -17.84 -5.54
CA ARG A 333 -12.80 -19.27 -5.16
C ARG A 333 -11.47 -19.74 -4.60
N GLY A 334 -10.45 -18.90 -4.59
CA GLY A 334 -9.12 -19.23 -4.10
C GLY A 334 -8.95 -18.95 -2.61
N ALA A 335 -7.70 -18.90 -2.19
CA ALA A 335 -7.31 -18.62 -0.82
C ALA A 335 -7.85 -17.25 -0.34
N ARG A 336 -7.81 -16.21 -1.19
CA ARG A 336 -8.32 -14.88 -0.86
C ARG A 336 -9.81 -14.89 -0.51
N SER A 337 -10.63 -15.66 -1.25
CA SER A 337 -12.06 -15.79 -0.97
C SER A 337 -12.35 -16.28 0.46
N VAL A 338 -11.62 -17.29 0.91
CA VAL A 338 -11.76 -17.85 2.25
C VAL A 338 -11.19 -16.89 3.30
N HIS A 339 -10.04 -16.29 3.03
CA HIS A 339 -9.41 -15.30 3.90
C HIS A 339 -10.35 -14.12 4.19
N ASN A 340 -11.00 -13.57 3.17
CA ASN A 340 -11.99 -12.51 3.34
C ASN A 340 -13.15 -12.92 4.25
N LEU A 341 -13.64 -14.16 4.11
CA LEU A 341 -14.71 -14.69 4.96
C LEU A 341 -14.25 -14.96 6.40
N ILE A 342 -12.99 -15.33 6.60
CA ILE A 342 -12.39 -15.47 7.93
C ILE A 342 -12.39 -14.09 8.61
N TRP A 343 -11.77 -13.08 8.02
CA TRP A 343 -11.70 -11.75 8.59
C TRP A 343 -13.08 -11.16 8.90
N LEU A 344 -14.03 -11.29 7.98
CA LEU A 344 -15.41 -10.90 8.22
C LEU A 344 -15.99 -11.62 9.46
N GLY A 345 -15.74 -12.91 9.58
CA GLY A 345 -16.21 -13.73 10.71
C GLY A 345 -15.57 -13.34 12.04
N LEU A 346 -14.29 -13.05 12.03
CA LEU A 346 -13.50 -12.64 13.21
C LEU A 346 -13.97 -11.29 13.74
N PHE A 347 -14.10 -10.27 12.87
CA PHE A 347 -14.60 -8.96 13.29
C PHE A 347 -16.04 -9.01 13.82
N TYR A 348 -16.91 -9.79 13.17
CA TYR A 348 -18.25 -9.98 13.71
C TYR A 348 -18.26 -10.63 15.10
N ALA A 349 -17.36 -11.60 15.33
CA ALA A 349 -17.25 -12.26 16.62
C ALA A 349 -16.65 -11.33 17.69
N ALA A 350 -15.62 -10.57 17.34
CA ALA A 350 -14.97 -9.63 18.24
C ALA A 350 -15.92 -8.46 18.63
N CYS A 351 -16.57 -7.85 17.65
CA CYS A 351 -17.52 -6.76 17.92
C CYS A 351 -18.75 -7.23 18.72
N ALA A 352 -19.16 -8.49 18.56
CA ALA A 352 -20.28 -9.05 19.33
C ALA A 352 -19.89 -9.42 20.78
N ASP A 353 -18.59 -9.64 21.04
CA ASP A 353 -18.05 -9.97 22.36
C ASP A 353 -17.75 -8.70 23.19
N LEU A 354 -17.53 -7.57 22.53
CA LEU A 354 -17.31 -6.27 23.16
C LEU A 354 -18.61 -5.73 23.74
N PRO A 355 -18.59 -5.15 24.97
CA PRO A 355 -19.65 -4.28 25.44
C PRO A 355 -19.80 -3.10 24.48
N ARG A 356 -20.96 -2.44 24.51
CA ARG A 356 -21.19 -1.30 23.63
C ARG A 356 -20.13 -0.22 23.87
N GLN A 357 -19.37 0.08 22.84
CA GLN A 357 -18.39 1.16 22.84
C GLN A 357 -19.00 2.42 22.22
N ASN A 358 -18.83 3.55 22.88
CA ASN A 358 -19.30 4.84 22.34
C ASN A 358 -18.38 5.33 21.21
N ARG A 359 -17.10 4.96 21.24
CA ARG A 359 -16.11 5.35 20.24
C ARG A 359 -15.15 4.21 19.95
N GLY A 360 -14.74 4.10 18.67
CA GLY A 360 -13.67 3.25 18.23
C GLY A 360 -12.66 4.02 17.36
N ILE A 361 -11.39 3.72 17.52
CA ILE A 361 -10.30 4.27 16.71
C ILE A 361 -9.54 3.09 16.08
N TYR A 362 -9.19 3.20 14.81
CA TYR A 362 -8.47 2.13 14.13
C TYR A 362 -7.41 2.67 13.16
N LEU A 363 -6.35 1.88 12.93
CA LEU A 363 -5.38 2.18 11.88
C LEU A 363 -6.06 2.05 10.53
N CYS A 364 -6.19 3.18 9.83
CA CYS A 364 -6.84 3.28 8.54
C CYS A 364 -5.78 3.32 7.42
N GLU A 365 -5.74 2.28 6.61
CA GLU A 365 -4.83 2.15 5.46
C GLU A 365 -5.57 1.93 4.14
N GLY A 366 -6.92 1.98 4.17
CA GLY A 366 -7.76 1.58 3.06
C GLY A 366 -7.68 0.07 2.74
N ALA A 367 -7.27 -0.75 3.72
CA ALA A 367 -7.09 -2.18 3.56
C ALA A 367 -8.44 -2.92 3.46
N TYR A 368 -8.45 -4.05 2.75
CA TYR A 368 -9.66 -4.85 2.50
C TYR A 368 -10.44 -5.24 3.76
N TRP A 369 -9.77 -5.48 4.86
CA TRP A 369 -10.38 -5.92 6.11
C TRP A 369 -11.16 -4.81 6.81
N GLU A 370 -10.80 -3.54 6.59
CA GLU A 370 -11.44 -2.39 7.22
C GLU A 370 -12.93 -2.32 6.90
N HIS A 371 -13.32 -2.64 5.67
CA HIS A 371 -14.73 -2.68 5.28
C HIS A 371 -15.54 -3.73 6.06
N ALA A 372 -14.94 -4.88 6.35
CA ALA A 372 -15.53 -5.91 7.18
C ALA A 372 -15.64 -5.48 8.65
N PHE A 373 -14.62 -4.78 9.16
CA PHE A 373 -14.61 -4.23 10.50
C PHE A 373 -15.68 -3.14 10.67
N ILE A 374 -15.70 -2.13 9.80
CA ILE A 374 -16.71 -1.04 9.84
C ILE A 374 -18.13 -1.61 9.82
N HIS A 375 -18.36 -2.60 8.95
CA HIS A 375 -19.65 -3.25 8.85
C HIS A 375 -20.01 -4.05 10.12
N ALA A 376 -19.08 -4.78 10.70
CA ALA A 376 -19.27 -5.52 11.94
C ALA A 376 -19.53 -4.56 13.13
N TRP A 377 -18.78 -3.47 13.21
CA TRP A 377 -18.95 -2.41 14.19
C TRP A 377 -20.38 -1.85 14.19
N ARG A 378 -20.85 -1.42 13.00
CA ARG A 378 -22.21 -0.89 12.83
C ARG A 378 -23.29 -1.93 13.12
N ALA A 379 -23.10 -3.17 12.68
CA ALA A 379 -24.07 -4.25 12.87
C ALA A 379 -24.25 -4.66 14.34
N ASN A 380 -23.26 -4.38 15.19
CA ASN A 380 -23.35 -4.64 16.63
C ASN A 380 -23.73 -3.39 17.46
N GLY A 381 -24.09 -2.27 16.80
CA GLY A 381 -24.64 -1.09 17.46
C GLY A 381 -23.63 -0.27 18.26
N HIS A 382 -22.33 -0.38 17.95
CA HIS A 382 -21.31 0.49 18.51
C HIS A 382 -21.43 1.92 17.96
N GLY A 383 -20.79 2.88 18.63
CA GLY A 383 -20.91 4.30 18.36
C GLY A 383 -20.01 4.82 17.25
N GLU A 384 -19.44 6.00 17.48
CA GLU A 384 -18.57 6.69 16.53
C GLU A 384 -17.32 5.88 16.17
N LEU A 385 -16.94 5.89 14.90
CA LEU A 385 -15.73 5.21 14.41
C LEU A 385 -14.80 6.18 13.69
N ILE A 386 -13.54 6.24 14.12
CA ILE A 386 -12.53 7.16 13.63
C ILE A 386 -11.38 6.37 12.98
N GLY A 387 -11.10 6.66 11.71
CA GLY A 387 -9.97 6.09 10.98
C GLY A 387 -8.74 7.00 11.07
N VAL A 388 -7.58 6.41 11.39
CA VAL A 388 -6.32 7.13 11.59
C VAL A 388 -5.26 6.59 10.63
N PRO A 389 -4.86 7.34 9.58
CA PRO A 389 -3.71 6.98 8.77
C PRO A 389 -2.44 6.99 9.62
N HIS A 390 -1.64 5.94 9.55
CA HIS A 390 -0.37 5.89 10.29
C HIS A 390 0.85 6.30 9.44
N ALA A 391 0.67 6.41 8.13
CA ALA A 391 1.69 6.80 7.16
C ALA A 391 1.19 7.92 6.26
N THR A 392 2.08 8.46 5.45
CA THR A 392 1.75 9.35 4.35
C THR A 392 0.92 8.62 3.29
N VAL A 393 0.13 9.37 2.51
CA VAL A 393 -0.75 8.82 1.47
C VAL A 393 -0.27 9.30 0.12
N HIS A 394 0.40 8.45 -0.64
CA HIS A 394 0.92 8.83 -1.96
C HIS A 394 -0.18 8.83 -3.04
N HIS A 395 0.11 9.49 -4.16
CA HIS A 395 -0.84 9.70 -5.26
C HIS A 395 -1.51 8.41 -5.78
N TRP A 396 -0.77 7.30 -5.83
CA TRP A 396 -1.25 6.00 -6.27
C TRP A 396 -1.81 5.12 -5.15
N ASP A 397 -1.92 5.64 -3.91
CA ASP A 397 -2.63 4.93 -2.85
C ASP A 397 -4.15 5.12 -2.99
N VAL A 398 -4.66 4.59 -4.08
CA VAL A 398 -6.08 4.68 -4.44
C VAL A 398 -7.00 3.83 -3.55
N ARG A 399 -6.45 3.12 -2.56
CA ARG A 399 -7.23 2.41 -1.54
C ARG A 399 -8.10 3.38 -0.73
N TYR A 400 -7.58 4.55 -0.43
CA TYR A 400 -8.34 5.60 0.26
C TYR A 400 -9.51 6.12 -0.58
N LEU A 401 -9.43 6.12 -1.89
CA LEU A 401 -10.48 6.61 -2.80
C LEU A 401 -11.72 5.68 -2.88
N ASN A 402 -11.77 4.62 -2.07
CA ASN A 402 -12.97 3.79 -1.91
C ASN A 402 -14.16 4.57 -1.33
N TYR A 403 -13.89 5.61 -0.55
CA TYR A 403 -14.90 6.41 0.14
C TYR A 403 -15.34 7.66 -0.63
N ALA A 404 -14.85 7.87 -1.86
CA ALA A 404 -15.17 9.04 -2.65
C ALA A 404 -16.67 9.19 -2.88
N GLU A 405 -17.20 10.37 -2.57
CA GLU A 405 -18.58 10.72 -2.86
C GLU A 405 -18.78 10.86 -4.37
N GLY A 406 -19.88 10.32 -4.89
CA GLY A 406 -20.15 10.28 -6.34
C GLY A 406 -19.63 9.04 -7.08
N ARG A 407 -18.76 8.24 -6.46
CA ARG A 407 -18.27 6.97 -7.05
C ARG A 407 -19.04 5.72 -6.61
N GLY A 408 -20.21 5.88 -5.98
CA GLY A 408 -21.04 4.80 -5.45
C GLY A 408 -21.86 5.21 -4.24
N GLY A 409 -21.85 6.49 -3.87
CA GLY A 409 -22.42 7.01 -2.62
C GLY A 409 -23.94 6.93 -2.50
N GLU A 410 -24.70 6.85 -3.59
CA GLU A 410 -26.17 6.83 -3.54
C GLU A 410 -26.81 5.62 -4.26
N GLY A 411 -26.15 4.51 -4.28
CA GLY A 411 -26.76 3.27 -4.73
C GLY A 411 -27.23 2.42 -3.54
N PRO A 412 -28.06 1.38 -3.76
CA PRO A 412 -28.51 0.45 -2.71
C PRO A 412 -27.36 -0.33 -2.04
N LEU A 413 -26.12 0.08 -2.24
CA LEU A 413 -24.86 -0.56 -1.88
C LEU A 413 -23.82 0.45 -1.40
N ALA A 414 -24.24 1.56 -0.78
CA ALA A 414 -23.30 2.50 -0.17
C ALA A 414 -22.27 1.75 0.67
N LEU A 415 -20.99 1.90 0.33
CA LEU A 415 -19.88 1.39 1.12
C LEU A 415 -19.91 2.12 2.47
N GLN A 416 -19.93 1.35 3.56
CA GLN A 416 -19.86 1.95 4.89
C GLN A 416 -18.45 2.52 5.11
N LYS A 417 -18.39 3.78 5.53
CA LYS A 417 -17.16 4.51 5.85
C LYS A 417 -17.08 4.80 7.35
N PRO A 418 -15.93 5.10 7.93
CA PRO A 418 -15.84 5.63 9.28
C PRO A 418 -16.59 6.97 9.38
N ASP A 419 -16.93 7.39 10.56
CA ASP A 419 -17.62 8.67 10.77
C ASP A 419 -16.67 9.83 10.55
N ARG A 420 -15.42 9.66 11.02
CA ARG A 420 -14.35 10.65 10.84
C ARG A 420 -13.04 10.00 10.39
N LEU A 421 -12.23 10.77 9.65
CA LEU A 421 -10.87 10.45 9.26
C LEU A 421 -9.91 11.51 9.84
N VAL A 422 -8.79 11.06 10.37
CA VAL A 422 -7.77 11.95 10.93
C VAL A 422 -6.86 12.45 9.82
N LYS A 423 -6.83 13.77 9.62
CA LYS A 423 -5.82 14.46 8.82
C LYS A 423 -4.62 14.78 9.71
N ASN A 424 -3.54 14.07 9.54
CA ASN A 424 -2.31 14.23 10.33
C ASN A 424 -1.09 14.68 9.52
N ASN A 425 -1.24 14.80 8.20
CA ASN A 425 -0.21 15.29 7.28
C ASN A 425 -0.83 15.85 6.00
N VAL A 426 -0.03 16.54 5.18
CA VAL A 426 -0.48 17.19 3.94
C VAL A 426 -1.00 16.18 2.93
N THR A 427 -0.32 15.05 2.74
CA THR A 427 -0.71 14.07 1.71
C THR A 427 -2.04 13.38 2.04
N ALA A 428 -2.31 13.11 3.33
CA ALA A 428 -3.63 12.65 3.77
C ALA A 428 -4.71 13.70 3.51
N GLY A 429 -4.41 14.99 3.72
CA GLY A 429 -5.32 16.08 3.38
C GLY A 429 -5.69 16.08 1.90
N VAL A 430 -4.71 16.02 1.02
CA VAL A 430 -4.91 15.95 -0.45
C VAL A 430 -5.75 14.73 -0.84
N ALA A 431 -5.48 13.57 -0.24
CA ALA A 431 -6.27 12.35 -0.50
C ALA A 431 -7.74 12.52 -0.07
N PHE A 432 -7.99 13.13 1.09
CA PHE A 432 -9.35 13.34 1.62
C PHE A 432 -10.13 14.39 0.82
N GLU A 433 -9.47 15.44 0.34
CA GLU A 433 -10.07 16.39 -0.62
C GLU A 433 -10.47 15.69 -1.92
N ALA A 434 -9.60 14.81 -2.45
CA ALA A 434 -9.90 14.02 -3.65
C ALA A 434 -11.06 13.02 -3.45
N MET A 435 -11.34 12.63 -2.20
CA MET A 435 -12.53 11.83 -1.87
C MET A 435 -13.83 12.65 -1.88
N GLY A 436 -13.76 13.97 -1.84
CA GLY A 436 -14.94 14.83 -1.68
C GLY A 436 -15.67 14.64 -0.35
N LEU A 437 -14.94 14.33 0.73
CA LEU A 437 -15.55 14.14 2.05
C LEU A 437 -16.03 15.47 2.63
N ASP A 438 -17.16 15.43 3.36
CA ASP A 438 -17.61 16.57 4.16
C ASP A 438 -16.51 16.96 5.18
N SER A 439 -16.26 18.25 5.31
CA SER A 439 -15.29 18.80 6.28
C SER A 439 -15.57 18.34 7.72
N ARG A 440 -16.82 18.04 8.07
CA ARG A 440 -17.20 17.47 9.36
C ARG A 440 -16.69 16.06 9.60
N SER A 441 -16.41 15.32 8.51
CA SER A 441 -15.86 13.96 8.55
C SER A 441 -14.32 13.97 8.64
N ILE A 442 -13.69 15.13 8.62
CA ILE A 442 -12.24 15.27 8.71
C ILE A 442 -11.89 15.97 10.03
N VAL A 443 -11.01 15.37 10.80
CA VAL A 443 -10.48 15.94 12.05
C VAL A 443 -8.97 16.02 11.97
N GLU A 444 -8.41 17.19 12.28
CA GLU A 444 -6.96 17.36 12.31
C GLU A 444 -6.40 16.95 13.67
N CYS A 445 -5.45 15.99 13.66
CA CYS A 445 -4.71 15.56 14.85
C CYS A 445 -3.22 15.45 14.54
N GLU A 446 -2.41 15.43 15.61
CA GLU A 446 -0.98 15.26 15.50
C GLU A 446 -0.61 13.91 14.91
N SER A 447 0.46 13.90 14.10
CA SER A 447 1.02 12.72 13.46
C SER A 447 1.87 11.94 14.44
N LEU A 448 1.26 11.00 15.15
CA LEU A 448 1.89 10.28 16.27
C LEU A 448 3.22 9.63 15.87
N ARG A 449 3.22 8.93 14.72
CA ARG A 449 4.41 8.23 14.20
C ARG A 449 5.60 9.16 13.93
N TYR A 450 5.33 10.41 13.55
CA TYR A 450 6.35 11.36 13.08
C TYR A 450 6.61 12.48 14.09
N ASN A 451 6.00 12.42 15.27
CA ASN A 451 6.12 13.47 16.29
C ASN A 451 7.56 13.63 16.83
N TYR A 452 8.39 12.59 16.71
CA TYR A 452 9.81 12.62 17.04
C TYR A 452 10.60 13.65 16.18
N LEU A 453 10.09 14.00 14.99
CA LEU A 453 10.74 15.00 14.11
C LEU A 453 10.80 16.41 14.72
N LEU A 454 9.96 16.69 15.72
CA LEU A 454 10.04 17.96 16.49
C LEU A 454 11.37 18.14 17.23
N GLY A 455 12.00 17.04 17.62
CA GLY A 455 13.26 17.06 18.36
C GLY A 455 14.50 17.16 17.47
N LEU A 456 14.34 17.13 16.14
CA LEU A 456 15.48 17.22 15.25
C LEU A 456 16.05 18.64 15.25
N PRO A 457 17.37 18.81 15.36
CA PRO A 457 17.99 20.10 15.17
C PRO A 457 17.71 20.60 13.74
N ALA A 458 17.40 21.86 13.59
CA ALA A 458 17.32 22.50 12.29
C ALA A 458 18.73 22.45 11.65
N SER A 459 18.99 21.39 10.92
CA SER A 459 20.30 21.17 10.27
C SER A 459 20.26 21.62 8.84
N ALA A 460 21.05 22.61 8.54
CA ALA A 460 21.63 22.77 7.23
C ALA A 460 23.04 23.29 7.42
N PRO A 461 24.08 22.61 6.95
CA PRO A 461 25.34 23.25 6.72
C PRO A 461 25.09 24.44 5.79
N GLU A 462 25.47 25.63 6.21
CA GLU A 462 25.38 26.84 5.39
C GLU A 462 26.32 26.78 4.18
N GLU A 463 27.34 25.93 4.25
CA GLU A 463 28.32 25.70 3.19
C GLU A 463 28.45 24.19 2.89
N ARG A 464 28.59 23.85 1.62
CA ARG A 464 28.83 22.48 1.14
C ARG A 464 30.19 22.00 1.63
N ALA A 465 30.23 20.93 2.40
CA ALA A 465 31.46 20.26 2.79
C ALA A 465 31.84 19.19 1.76
N PHE A 466 33.14 18.98 1.51
CA PHE A 466 33.63 17.87 0.73
C PHE A 466 34.52 16.99 1.62
N PRO A 467 34.39 15.65 1.51
CA PRO A 467 33.50 14.90 0.63
C PRO A 467 32.02 15.08 0.97
N LEU A 468 31.13 15.10 -0.05
CA LEU A 468 29.69 15.21 0.12
C LEU A 468 29.15 14.04 0.95
N SER A 469 28.45 14.31 2.04
CA SER A 469 27.89 13.26 2.90
C SER A 469 26.55 12.74 2.37
N VAL A 470 26.53 11.52 1.85
CA VAL A 470 25.36 10.90 1.20
C VAL A 470 24.82 9.76 2.04
N LEU A 471 23.54 9.83 2.43
CA LEU A 471 22.81 8.76 3.11
C LEU A 471 21.92 8.02 2.11
N VAL A 472 22.15 6.74 1.90
CA VAL A 472 21.26 5.87 1.12
C VAL A 472 20.28 5.21 2.08
N LEU A 473 18.98 5.46 1.87
CA LEU A 473 17.90 4.88 2.66
C LEU A 473 17.43 3.57 2.02
N GLY A 474 17.73 2.46 2.69
CA GLY A 474 17.39 1.12 2.23
C GLY A 474 15.89 0.88 2.18
N GLU A 475 15.45 0.07 1.22
CA GLU A 475 14.05 -0.26 1.00
C GLU A 475 13.77 -1.72 1.41
N MET A 476 12.51 -2.02 1.75
CA MET A 476 12.06 -3.36 2.16
C MET A 476 12.38 -4.43 1.11
N ARG A 477 12.29 -4.10 -0.17
CA ARG A 477 12.71 -4.97 -1.28
C ARG A 477 14.23 -4.83 -1.53
N ARG A 478 14.99 -5.84 -1.08
CA ARG A 478 16.45 -5.88 -1.24
C ARG A 478 16.92 -5.52 -2.65
N SER A 479 16.21 -5.99 -3.68
CA SER A 479 16.57 -5.74 -5.09
C SER A 479 16.55 -4.26 -5.48
N VAL A 480 15.71 -3.45 -4.82
CA VAL A 480 15.61 -2.01 -5.05
C VAL A 480 16.84 -1.31 -4.46
N THR A 481 17.19 -1.62 -3.21
CA THR A 481 18.41 -1.09 -2.58
C THR A 481 19.66 -1.46 -3.38
N VAL A 482 19.74 -2.71 -3.84
CA VAL A 482 20.86 -3.16 -4.70
C VAL A 482 20.91 -2.37 -6.00
N ALA A 483 19.78 -2.10 -6.64
CA ALA A 483 19.74 -1.32 -7.89
C ALA A 483 20.16 0.15 -7.67
N MET A 484 19.71 0.78 -6.59
CA MET A 484 20.16 2.15 -6.21
C MET A 484 21.67 2.21 -6.00
N LEU A 485 22.22 1.27 -5.20
CA LEU A 485 23.67 1.22 -4.93
C LEU A 485 24.48 0.89 -6.18
N SER A 486 23.97 0.05 -7.10
CA SER A 486 24.66 -0.25 -8.36
C SER A 486 24.79 1.00 -9.24
N GLN A 487 23.73 1.80 -9.38
CA GLN A 487 23.78 3.04 -10.14
C GLN A 487 24.67 4.10 -9.47
N LEU A 488 24.67 4.16 -8.14
CA LEU A 488 25.56 5.05 -7.40
C LEU A 488 27.03 4.66 -7.57
N ALA A 489 27.33 3.35 -7.66
CA ALA A 489 28.68 2.84 -7.92
C ALA A 489 29.24 3.27 -9.29
N GLU A 490 28.38 3.52 -10.28
CA GLU A 490 28.78 4.03 -11.59
C GLU A 490 29.18 5.52 -11.54
N VAL A 491 28.70 6.26 -10.53
CA VAL A 491 28.87 7.72 -10.41
C VAL A 491 29.98 8.11 -9.43
N VAL A 492 30.28 7.27 -8.44
CA VAL A 492 31.20 7.60 -7.33
C VAL A 492 32.61 8.01 -7.79
N GLY A 493 33.09 7.55 -8.92
CA GLY A 493 34.40 7.92 -9.47
C GLY A 493 34.50 9.36 -10.02
N HIS A 494 33.37 10.06 -10.12
CA HIS A 494 33.26 11.41 -10.71
C HIS A 494 32.97 12.50 -9.69
N ILE A 495 32.59 12.14 -8.47
CA ILE A 495 32.15 13.08 -7.43
C ILE A 495 32.82 12.69 -6.10
N ASP A 496 33.42 13.66 -5.42
CA ASP A 496 34.01 13.46 -4.09
C ASP A 496 32.88 13.34 -3.04
N MET A 497 32.55 12.11 -2.62
CA MET A 497 31.47 11.82 -1.67
C MET A 497 31.80 10.65 -0.75
N SER A 498 31.24 10.69 0.45
CA SER A 498 31.19 9.58 1.39
C SER A 498 29.79 8.99 1.42
N VAL A 499 29.66 7.66 1.27
CA VAL A 499 28.37 7.00 1.16
C VAL A 499 28.11 6.14 2.39
N THR A 500 26.99 6.39 3.07
CA THR A 500 26.51 5.58 4.19
C THR A 500 25.16 4.97 3.85
N LEU A 501 25.03 3.67 4.06
CA LEU A 501 23.75 2.95 3.92
C LEU A 501 23.07 2.82 5.30
N LYS A 502 21.83 3.27 5.38
CA LYS A 502 20.93 2.82 6.44
C LYS A 502 20.06 1.70 5.89
N PRO A 503 20.36 0.42 6.18
CA PRO A 503 19.61 -0.70 5.65
C PRO A 503 18.18 -0.74 6.24
N HIS A 504 17.24 -1.26 5.45
CA HIS A 504 15.91 -1.56 6.00
C HIS A 504 16.02 -2.77 6.97
N PRO A 505 15.38 -2.75 8.16
CA PRO A 505 15.57 -3.78 9.20
C PRO A 505 15.36 -5.22 8.72
N ILE A 506 14.45 -5.45 7.77
CA ILE A 506 14.17 -6.80 7.24
C ILE A 506 14.96 -7.14 5.97
N SER A 507 15.82 -6.25 5.48
CA SER A 507 16.51 -6.38 4.17
C SER A 507 18.00 -6.02 4.26
N PRO A 508 18.80 -6.82 4.97
CA PRO A 508 20.23 -6.58 5.05
C PRO A 508 20.91 -6.70 3.68
N ILE A 509 21.93 -5.87 3.46
CA ILE A 509 22.72 -5.81 2.23
C ILE A 509 24.14 -6.32 2.52
N ASP A 510 24.66 -7.12 1.62
CA ASP A 510 26.08 -7.51 1.62
C ASP A 510 26.90 -6.39 0.98
N LEU A 511 27.74 -5.71 1.78
CA LEU A 511 28.54 -4.58 1.34
C LEU A 511 29.62 -5.00 0.33
N GLY A 512 30.08 -6.26 0.40
CA GLY A 512 31.06 -6.80 -0.53
C GLY A 512 30.61 -6.80 -2.01
N MET A 513 29.32 -6.58 -2.26
CA MET A 513 28.80 -6.41 -3.61
C MET A 513 29.19 -5.08 -4.26
N PHE A 514 29.64 -4.09 -3.49
CA PHE A 514 29.90 -2.71 -3.96
C PHE A 514 31.29 -2.22 -3.54
N PRO A 515 32.36 -2.87 -4.00
CA PRO A 515 33.73 -2.57 -3.55
C PRO A 515 34.20 -1.16 -3.93
N THR A 516 33.58 -0.52 -4.91
CA THR A 516 33.93 0.83 -5.39
C THR A 516 33.32 1.95 -4.56
N LEU A 517 32.31 1.65 -3.72
CA LEU A 517 31.56 2.70 -2.99
C LEU A 517 32.20 3.10 -1.66
N ASP A 518 33.19 2.36 -1.12
CA ASP A 518 33.64 2.52 0.27
C ASP A 518 32.45 2.68 1.25
N LEU A 519 31.49 1.76 1.13
CA LEU A 519 30.17 1.85 1.71
C LEU A 519 30.19 1.54 3.22
N GLN A 520 29.78 2.51 4.02
CA GLN A 520 29.57 2.34 5.46
C GLN A 520 28.10 1.99 5.75
N THR A 521 27.82 1.43 6.93
CA THR A 521 26.44 1.20 7.41
C THR A 521 26.20 1.84 8.77
N VAL A 522 24.94 2.25 8.99
CA VAL A 522 24.49 2.78 10.28
C VAL A 522 23.22 2.07 10.71
N ASP A 523 23.19 1.62 11.99
CA ASP A 523 22.04 0.90 12.57
C ASP A 523 21.40 1.66 13.74
N ARG A 524 21.58 2.97 13.82
CA ARG A 524 20.90 3.84 14.78
C ARG A 524 19.52 4.27 14.26
N PRO A 525 18.57 4.69 15.13
CA PRO A 525 17.31 5.28 14.72
C PRO A 525 17.50 6.40 13.68
N LEU A 526 16.57 6.50 12.72
CA LEU A 526 16.68 7.47 11.61
C LEU A 526 16.80 8.92 12.13
N ALA A 527 16.07 9.25 13.19
CA ALA A 527 16.15 10.55 13.86
C ALA A 527 17.56 10.96 14.28
N GLU A 528 18.38 10.02 14.72
CA GLU A 528 19.75 10.28 15.17
C GLU A 528 20.74 10.37 14.00
N VAL A 529 20.35 9.80 12.86
CA VAL A 529 21.23 9.67 11.69
C VAL A 529 21.08 10.87 10.76
N LEU A 530 19.85 11.31 10.48
CA LEU A 530 19.55 12.35 9.50
C LEU A 530 20.38 13.64 9.67
N PRO A 531 20.61 14.18 10.89
CA PRO A 531 21.33 15.45 11.05
C PRO A 531 22.81 15.41 10.60
N ALA A 532 23.39 14.24 10.42
CA ALA A 532 24.80 14.06 10.05
C ALA A 532 25.03 14.09 8.53
N PHE A 533 23.99 14.20 7.70
CA PHE A 533 24.09 14.10 6.25
C PHE A 533 23.53 15.31 5.52
N GLU A 534 24.05 15.57 4.33
CA GLU A 534 23.62 16.67 3.46
C GLU A 534 22.59 16.19 2.42
N VAL A 535 22.79 14.97 1.88
CA VAL A 535 21.97 14.38 0.82
C VAL A 535 21.42 13.05 1.27
N ALA A 536 20.14 12.81 1.02
CA ALA A 536 19.52 11.51 1.15
C ALA A 536 19.10 10.97 -0.22
N ILE A 537 19.44 9.72 -0.51
CA ILE A 537 18.93 8.99 -1.67
C ILE A 537 17.93 7.94 -1.16
N ALA A 538 16.70 8.03 -1.61
CA ALA A 538 15.63 7.12 -1.20
C ALA A 538 14.89 6.56 -2.41
N SER A 539 14.36 5.34 -2.32
CA SER A 539 13.44 4.87 -3.34
C SER A 539 12.09 5.59 -3.23
N HIS A 540 11.37 5.67 -4.35
CA HIS A 540 10.05 6.28 -4.41
C HIS A 540 8.98 5.55 -3.56
N ALA A 541 9.28 4.37 -3.03
CA ALA A 541 8.34 3.54 -2.27
C ALA A 541 8.55 3.60 -0.75
N THR A 542 9.56 4.32 -0.26
CA THR A 542 9.84 4.44 1.17
C THR A 542 9.48 5.81 1.74
N THR A 543 8.80 5.83 2.88
CA THR A 543 8.48 7.07 3.61
C THR A 543 9.72 7.72 4.26
N ALA A 544 10.85 7.01 4.37
CA ALA A 544 12.09 7.54 4.90
C ALA A 544 12.62 8.74 4.07
N GLY A 545 12.29 8.80 2.77
CA GLY A 545 12.57 9.97 1.94
C GLY A 545 11.83 11.23 2.40
N VAL A 546 10.58 11.08 2.87
CA VAL A 546 9.80 12.19 3.44
C VAL A 546 10.41 12.66 4.76
N GLU A 547 10.83 11.72 5.61
CA GLU A 547 11.47 12.02 6.88
C GLU A 547 12.80 12.79 6.66
N ALA A 548 13.59 12.38 5.66
CA ALA A 548 14.81 13.08 5.28
C ALA A 548 14.53 14.49 4.73
N TYR A 549 13.49 14.63 3.87
CA TYR A 549 13.07 15.93 3.35
C TYR A 549 12.65 16.90 4.46
N VAL A 550 11.80 16.41 5.37
CA VAL A 550 11.30 17.19 6.51
C VAL A 550 12.42 17.54 7.51
N ALA A 551 13.43 16.67 7.64
CA ALA A 551 14.64 16.95 8.42
C ALA A 551 15.59 17.95 7.74
N GLY A 552 15.27 18.42 6.54
CA GLY A 552 16.01 19.47 5.83
C GLY A 552 17.14 18.97 4.94
N LEU A 553 17.26 17.66 4.69
CA LEU A 553 18.23 17.12 3.73
C LEU A 553 17.80 17.43 2.29
N ARG A 554 18.77 17.53 1.40
CA ARG A 554 18.50 17.43 -0.03
C ARG A 554 18.10 15.98 -0.36
N VAL A 555 16.92 15.78 -0.95
CA VAL A 555 16.42 14.44 -1.22
C VAL A 555 16.41 14.15 -2.72
N LEU A 556 17.06 13.05 -3.10
CA LEU A 556 17.00 12.47 -4.42
C LEU A 556 16.12 11.22 -4.37
N ILE A 557 14.99 11.25 -5.06
CA ILE A 557 14.08 10.11 -5.14
C ILE A 557 14.42 9.26 -6.36
N TRP A 558 14.93 8.06 -6.09
CA TRP A 558 15.21 7.09 -7.11
C TRP A 558 13.92 6.39 -7.58
N LEU A 559 13.63 6.48 -8.88
CA LEU A 559 12.49 5.87 -9.52
C LEU A 559 12.80 4.43 -9.93
N ASP A 560 12.09 3.44 -9.37
CA ASP A 560 12.20 2.05 -9.82
C ASP A 560 11.71 1.96 -11.28
N PRO A 561 12.56 1.53 -12.22
CA PRO A 561 12.19 1.45 -13.63
C PRO A 561 11.04 0.47 -13.92
N ARG A 562 10.61 -0.31 -12.93
CA ARG A 562 9.56 -1.33 -13.07
C ARG A 562 8.24 -0.95 -12.43
N ASP A 563 8.19 0.16 -11.70
CA ASP A 563 7.00 0.54 -10.92
C ASP A 563 6.52 1.97 -11.24
N LEU A 564 5.34 2.33 -10.76
CA LEU A 564 4.81 3.69 -10.80
C LEU A 564 5.61 4.58 -9.83
N ASN A 565 5.61 5.87 -10.05
CA ASN A 565 6.14 6.81 -9.06
C ASN A 565 5.24 6.86 -7.82
N LEU A 566 5.60 6.10 -6.78
CA LEU A 566 4.88 5.99 -5.51
C LEU A 566 5.34 7.02 -4.46
N SER A 567 6.15 8.01 -4.85
CA SER A 567 6.67 8.98 -3.90
C SER A 567 5.58 9.90 -3.35
N ASP A 568 5.57 10.06 -2.04
CA ASP A 568 4.77 11.06 -1.33
C ASP A 568 5.26 12.50 -1.61
N LEU A 569 6.48 12.62 -2.11
CA LEU A 569 7.10 13.90 -2.47
C LEU A 569 6.87 14.28 -3.94
N ARG A 570 5.98 13.57 -4.65
CA ARG A 570 5.61 13.90 -6.02
C ARG A 570 5.01 15.31 -6.09
N GLY A 571 5.60 16.17 -6.93
CA GLY A 571 5.19 17.57 -7.07
C GLY A 571 5.67 18.52 -5.96
N VAL A 572 6.45 18.02 -4.99
CA VAL A 572 7.02 18.85 -3.93
C VAL A 572 8.24 19.60 -4.47
N VAL A 573 8.26 20.93 -4.27
CA VAL A 573 9.35 21.80 -4.72
C VAL A 573 10.64 21.46 -3.99
N GLY A 574 11.77 21.41 -4.72
CA GLY A 574 13.08 21.10 -4.16
C GLY A 574 13.40 19.62 -4.00
N VAL A 575 12.52 18.73 -4.45
CA VAL A 575 12.74 17.29 -4.52
C VAL A 575 13.05 16.90 -5.96
N ASN A 576 14.17 16.21 -6.16
CA ASN A 576 14.62 15.77 -7.48
C ASN A 576 14.39 14.27 -7.66
N PHE A 577 13.84 13.88 -8.81
CA PHE A 577 13.60 12.50 -9.18
C PHE A 577 14.69 12.03 -10.16
N VAL A 578 15.31 10.89 -9.85
CA VAL A 578 16.41 10.32 -10.63
C VAL A 578 16.02 8.94 -11.14
N SER A 579 16.33 8.66 -12.40
CA SER A 579 15.95 7.40 -13.06
C SER A 579 17.15 6.60 -13.57
N GLY A 580 18.36 7.13 -13.48
CA GLY A 580 19.58 6.48 -13.97
C GLY A 580 20.86 7.15 -13.45
N PRO A 581 22.05 6.58 -13.79
CA PRO A 581 23.33 7.12 -13.37
C PRO A 581 23.59 8.55 -13.85
N GLU A 582 23.15 8.89 -15.05
CA GLU A 582 23.33 10.26 -15.61
C GLU A 582 22.55 11.30 -14.80
N ASP A 583 21.30 10.98 -14.40
CA ASP A 583 20.51 11.85 -13.54
C ASP A 583 21.18 12.00 -12.16
N LEU A 584 21.63 10.87 -11.58
CA LEU A 584 22.36 10.87 -10.31
C LEU A 584 23.63 11.74 -10.38
N ALA A 585 24.43 11.58 -11.44
CA ALA A 585 25.66 12.35 -11.62
C ALA A 585 25.37 13.85 -11.73
N ARG A 586 24.37 14.24 -12.50
CA ARG A 586 23.93 15.63 -12.64
C ARG A 586 23.50 16.20 -11.30
N GLU A 587 22.56 15.52 -10.62
CA GLU A 587 21.99 16.02 -9.38
C GLU A 587 23.00 16.05 -8.22
N LEU A 588 23.92 15.10 -8.13
CA LEU A 588 24.98 15.10 -7.12
C LEU A 588 26.11 16.09 -7.47
N GLY A 589 26.37 16.34 -8.77
CA GLY A 589 27.39 17.27 -9.26
C GLY A 589 26.98 18.73 -9.20
N ASP A 590 25.69 19.04 -9.38
CA ASP A 590 25.20 20.41 -9.40
C ASP A 590 25.33 21.09 -8.03
N ALA A 591 25.74 22.36 -8.05
CA ALA A 591 25.70 23.21 -6.86
C ALA A 591 24.25 23.29 -6.36
N VAL A 592 24.05 22.92 -5.10
CA VAL A 592 22.71 22.90 -4.49
C VAL A 592 22.09 24.31 -4.58
N PRO A 593 20.92 24.47 -5.22
CA PRO A 593 20.16 25.68 -5.01
C PRO A 593 19.75 25.75 -3.52
N THR A 594 20.27 26.73 -2.81
CA THR A 594 19.99 27.00 -1.39
C THR A 594 18.57 27.52 -1.16
N GLY A 595 17.55 27.05 -1.88
CA GLY A 595 16.35 27.83 -2.06
C GLY A 595 15.02 27.29 -1.56
N THR A 596 14.84 25.99 -1.32
CA THR A 596 13.48 25.50 -1.00
C THR A 596 13.53 24.27 -0.10
N ARG A 597 13.86 24.48 1.15
CA ARG A 597 13.64 23.51 2.21
C ARG A 597 12.30 23.81 2.88
N PRO A 598 11.55 22.81 3.36
CA PRO A 598 10.45 23.11 4.26
C PRO A 598 11.03 23.88 5.43
N SER A 599 10.44 25.02 5.75
CA SER A 599 10.91 25.87 6.83
C SER A 599 10.76 25.20 8.20
N ALA A 600 9.86 24.21 8.31
CA ALA A 600 9.70 23.40 9.51
C ALA A 600 9.02 22.05 9.21
N PRO A 601 9.31 20.98 9.99
CA PRO A 601 8.59 19.70 9.92
C PRO A 601 7.06 19.83 10.03
N SER A 602 6.60 20.84 10.77
CA SER A 602 5.18 21.15 10.97
C SER A 602 4.46 21.64 9.72
N GLU A 603 5.17 22.00 8.64
CA GLU A 603 4.53 22.33 7.36
C GLU A 603 4.04 21.09 6.61
N PHE A 604 4.68 19.95 6.83
CA PHE A 604 4.30 18.70 6.20
C PHE A 604 3.44 17.81 7.11
N PHE A 605 3.82 17.70 8.38
CA PHE A 605 3.11 16.92 9.39
C PHE A 605 2.45 17.84 10.42
N CYS A 606 1.28 17.45 10.91
CA CYS A 606 0.72 18.06 12.09
C CYS A 606 1.50 17.54 13.32
N LEU A 607 2.31 18.36 13.96
CA LEU A 607 3.21 17.98 15.04
C LEU A 607 3.02 18.89 16.26
N ASP A 608 2.89 18.29 17.44
CA ASP A 608 2.93 18.97 18.74
C ASP A 608 3.22 17.94 19.84
N ALA A 609 4.23 18.18 20.67
CA ALA A 609 4.63 17.24 21.72
C ALA A 609 3.54 17.03 22.79
N GLY A 610 2.68 18.01 23.02
CA GLY A 610 1.59 17.96 23.99
C GLY A 610 0.34 17.24 23.49
N LEU A 611 0.27 16.90 22.20
CA LEU A 611 -0.87 16.28 21.54
C LEU A 611 -2.22 16.97 21.80
N PRO A 612 -2.32 18.32 21.73
CA PRO A 612 -3.53 19.05 22.13
C PRO A 612 -4.76 18.74 21.26
N ARG A 613 -4.56 18.37 19.98
CA ARG A 613 -5.68 18.02 19.10
C ARG A 613 -6.22 16.65 19.43
N TRP A 614 -5.35 15.68 19.75
CA TRP A 614 -5.77 14.38 20.27
C TRP A 614 -6.53 14.52 21.58
N ARG A 615 -6.04 15.33 22.53
CA ARG A 615 -6.75 15.60 23.79
C ARG A 615 -8.13 16.18 23.53
N ARG A 616 -8.27 17.14 22.63
CA ARG A 616 -9.56 17.71 22.24
C ARG A 616 -10.49 16.65 21.65
N LEU A 617 -9.99 15.84 20.70
CA LEU A 617 -10.77 14.77 20.07
C LEU A 617 -11.30 13.76 21.09
N LEU A 618 -10.48 13.38 22.07
CA LEU A 618 -10.85 12.41 23.09
C LEU A 618 -11.83 13.01 24.13
N ALA A 619 -11.66 14.29 24.47
CA ALA A 619 -12.56 15.00 25.39
C ALA A 619 -13.95 15.30 24.78
N GLU A 620 -14.10 15.33 23.44
CA GLU A 620 -15.40 15.45 22.80
C GLU A 620 -16.27 14.25 23.16
N ARG A 621 -17.38 14.46 23.86
CA ARG A 621 -18.35 13.40 24.11
C ARG A 621 -19.05 13.04 22.81
N SER A 622 -19.09 11.75 22.49
CA SER A 622 -19.89 11.25 21.35
C SER A 622 -21.35 11.63 21.57
N ALA A 623 -21.95 12.32 20.60
CA ALA A 623 -23.33 12.81 20.67
C ALA A 623 -24.36 11.68 20.64
#